data_2a6e2655ad9ad0c1af44305b8d30a933
#
_entry.id   2a6e2655ad9ad0c1af44305b8d30a933
#
_cell.length_a   1.000
_cell.length_b   1.000
_cell.length_c   1.000
_cell.angle_alpha   90.00
_cell.angle_beta   90.00
_cell.angle_gamma   90.00
#
_symmetry.space_group_name_H-M   'P 1'
#
loop_
_entity.id
_entity.type
_entity.pdbx_description
1 polymer ?
#
loop_
_entity_poly.entity_id
_entity_poly.type
_entity_poly.pdbx_seq_one_letter_code
_entity_poly.pdbx_strand_id
1 'polypeptide(L)'
;MKKILSLAIAAALVAPVAAMADATVYGKAHMVIQNTSEDDGTDDVDVWSVDSIDSRVGVKGSEDLGGGLKAVYQFEFKVNLDDGDGLGDRNQFVGLAGGFGTVLLGRHDTPLKMSQGKFDQFGDVAGDIKSVIPGEDRVDNVIAYVSPSMGGLSIVGALVSGELGDGAGGVLDGPADHISIAGLYKNGPIFASLAYNTYDLGIVADADPSLLRGTLIYKGGMWQAGVMFSSLDLDDAGEDADAFGVSGNVKVGGSGKIKAQYLAGDAPIGKAPISPGVKITDGTEGNDVTQWSLGYEHAMSKKTKLHVGYTLYEEDESDYEETAFFGGLIHKF
;
A
#
# COMPACT_ATOMS: atom_id res chain seq x y z
N MET A 1 -2.06 21.69 20.42
CA MET A 1 -2.61 20.35 20.64
C MET A 1 -1.69 19.23 20.10
N LYS A 2 -1.10 19.36 18.89
CA LYS A 2 -0.17 18.33 18.32
C LYS A 2 1.04 17.99 19.21
N LYS A 3 1.66 18.98 19.90
CA LYS A 3 2.80 18.75 20.80
C LYS A 3 2.46 17.98 22.09
N ILE A 4 1.21 18.06 22.55
CA ILE A 4 0.76 17.33 23.73
C ILE A 4 0.51 15.86 23.40
N LEU A 5 0.03 15.57 22.20
CA LEU A 5 -0.20 14.19 21.73
C LEU A 5 1.12 13.43 21.57
N SER A 6 2.15 14.07 21.02
CA SER A 6 3.49 13.47 20.87
C SER A 6 4.12 13.13 22.23
N LEU A 7 3.92 13.98 23.24
CA LEU A 7 4.41 13.74 24.58
C LEU A 7 3.64 12.62 25.30
N ALA A 8 2.32 12.49 25.04
CA ALA A 8 1.49 11.43 25.60
C ALA A 8 1.85 10.05 25.02
N ILE A 9 2.16 9.99 23.73
CA ILE A 9 2.64 8.74 23.08
C ILE A 9 4.01 8.34 23.62
N ALA A 10 4.94 9.29 23.79
CA ALA A 10 6.25 9.02 24.38
C ALA A 10 6.13 8.56 25.85
N ALA A 11 5.21 9.13 26.63
CA ALA A 11 4.96 8.72 28.00
C ALA A 11 4.31 7.32 28.10
N ALA A 12 3.44 6.97 27.17
CA ALA A 12 2.84 5.62 27.10
C ALA A 12 3.85 4.53 26.76
N LEU A 13 4.92 4.88 26.02
CA LEU A 13 6.02 3.95 25.69
C LEU A 13 6.95 3.68 26.87
N VAL A 14 6.94 4.52 27.92
CA VAL A 14 7.80 4.41 29.11
C VAL A 14 7.06 3.84 30.32
N ALA A 15 5.73 3.74 30.27
CA ALA A 15 4.96 3.09 31.34
C ALA A 15 5.36 1.61 31.46
N PRO A 16 5.46 1.05 32.69
CA PRO A 16 5.89 -0.33 32.87
C PRO A 16 4.93 -1.28 32.15
N VAL A 17 5.47 -2.02 31.18
CA VAL A 17 4.80 -3.00 30.28
C VAL A 17 4.14 -4.14 31.07
N ALA A 18 4.27 -4.18 32.38
CA ALA A 18 3.77 -5.24 33.26
C ALA A 18 2.22 -5.40 33.35
N ALA A 19 1.46 -4.44 32.81
CA ALA A 19 -0.01 -4.51 32.82
C ALA A 19 -0.63 -4.74 31.42
N MET A 20 0.18 -4.80 30.34
CA MET A 20 -0.28 -5.02 28.97
C MET A 20 0.29 -6.38 28.49
N ALA A 21 -0.31 -7.47 28.94
CA ALA A 21 0.24 -8.82 28.79
C ALA A 21 0.57 -9.23 27.32
N ASP A 22 -0.01 -8.55 26.30
CA ASP A 22 0.18 -8.90 24.88
C ASP A 22 0.46 -7.69 23.96
N ALA A 23 0.79 -6.52 24.50
CA ALA A 23 1.11 -5.35 23.67
C ALA A 23 2.57 -5.40 23.15
N THR A 24 2.74 -5.23 21.85
CA THR A 24 4.03 -5.17 21.18
C THR A 24 4.25 -3.78 20.60
N VAL A 25 5.31 -3.11 21.03
CA VAL A 25 5.84 -1.91 20.35
C VAL A 25 6.73 -2.38 19.22
N TYR A 26 6.58 -1.80 18.06
CA TYR A 26 7.38 -2.12 16.88
C TYR A 26 7.61 -0.88 16.02
N GLY A 27 8.56 -0.97 15.10
CA GLY A 27 8.79 0.11 14.15
C GLY A 27 9.74 -0.25 13.02
N LYS A 28 9.84 0.69 12.10
CA LYS A 28 10.76 0.67 10.96
C LYS A 28 11.30 2.08 10.76
N ALA A 29 12.61 2.23 10.75
CA ALA A 29 13.29 3.40 10.21
C ALA A 29 13.81 3.04 8.82
N HIS A 30 13.45 3.82 7.81
CA HIS A 30 13.87 3.63 6.43
C HIS A 30 14.24 4.99 5.84
N MET A 31 15.55 5.19 5.63
CA MET A 31 16.11 6.41 5.02
C MET A 31 16.74 6.06 3.70
N VAL A 32 16.51 6.90 2.71
CA VAL A 32 17.01 6.75 1.35
C VAL A 32 17.72 8.04 0.94
N ILE A 33 18.85 7.92 0.30
CA ILE A 33 19.48 8.97 -0.50
C ILE A 33 19.15 8.63 -1.94
N GLN A 34 18.55 9.55 -2.68
CA GLN A 34 18.20 9.33 -4.08
C GLN A 34 18.57 10.52 -4.95
N ASN A 35 18.83 10.21 -6.21
CA ASN A 35 18.90 11.17 -7.31
C ASN A 35 17.75 10.84 -8.25
N THR A 36 16.88 11.80 -8.49
CA THR A 36 15.80 11.71 -9.48
C THR A 36 16.11 12.69 -10.60
N SER A 37 16.08 12.21 -11.83
CA SER A 37 16.16 13.00 -13.05
C SER A 37 14.84 12.89 -13.78
N GLU A 38 14.24 14.03 -14.09
CA GLU A 38 12.97 14.15 -14.82
C GLU A 38 13.24 14.93 -16.10
N ASP A 39 12.84 14.38 -17.25
CA ASP A 39 12.81 15.02 -18.57
C ASP A 39 11.36 15.08 -19.03
N ASP A 40 10.82 16.28 -19.27
CA ASP A 40 9.45 16.49 -19.78
C ASP A 40 9.43 16.86 -21.27
N GLY A 41 10.55 16.61 -21.98
CA GLY A 41 10.74 16.99 -23.38
C GLY A 41 11.07 18.47 -23.59
N THR A 42 11.11 19.26 -22.52
CA THR A 42 11.40 20.71 -22.55
C THR A 42 12.52 21.09 -21.59
N ASP A 43 12.45 20.60 -20.38
CA ASP A 43 13.38 20.89 -19.29
C ASP A 43 13.88 19.60 -18.63
N ASP A 44 15.18 19.52 -18.36
CA ASP A 44 15.79 18.46 -17.55
C ASP A 44 15.99 18.95 -16.11
N VAL A 45 15.50 18.19 -15.13
CA VAL A 45 15.64 18.51 -13.71
C VAL A 45 16.28 17.35 -12.96
N ASP A 46 17.46 17.60 -12.38
CA ASP A 46 18.14 16.65 -11.50
C ASP A 46 18.03 17.08 -10.03
N VAL A 47 17.52 16.20 -9.18
CA VAL A 47 17.35 16.47 -7.75
C VAL A 47 18.00 15.37 -6.90
N TRP A 48 18.81 15.79 -5.93
CA TRP A 48 19.27 14.93 -4.86
C TRP A 48 18.45 15.16 -3.60
N SER A 49 17.94 14.08 -2.98
CA SER A 49 17.20 14.15 -1.74
C SER A 49 17.65 13.09 -0.73
N VAL A 50 17.28 13.33 0.51
CA VAL A 50 17.40 12.36 1.61
C VAL A 50 16.03 12.21 2.24
N ASP A 51 15.40 11.07 2.04
CA ASP A 51 13.98 10.89 2.31
C ASP A 51 13.70 9.81 3.36
N SER A 52 12.71 10.06 4.18
CA SER A 52 12.12 9.09 5.09
C SER A 52 11.03 8.28 4.38
N ILE A 53 11.37 7.08 3.97
CA ILE A 53 10.50 6.22 3.18
C ILE A 53 9.73 5.25 4.08
N ASP A 54 8.43 5.50 4.28
CA ASP A 54 7.56 4.59 5.05
C ASP A 54 8.12 4.22 6.43
N SER A 55 8.87 5.14 7.07
CA SER A 55 9.29 5.00 8.45
C SER A 55 8.07 5.07 9.36
N ARG A 56 8.04 4.25 10.42
CA ARG A 56 6.85 4.11 11.25
C ARG A 56 7.15 3.62 12.65
N VAL A 57 6.24 3.94 13.56
CA VAL A 57 6.16 3.37 14.90
C VAL A 57 4.73 2.90 15.16
N GLY A 58 4.58 1.84 15.91
CA GLY A 58 3.25 1.34 16.24
C GLY A 58 3.22 0.51 17.51
N VAL A 59 2.00 0.34 18.00
CA VAL A 59 1.64 -0.57 19.10
C VAL A 59 0.52 -1.46 18.61
N LYS A 60 0.64 -2.76 18.82
CA LYS A 60 -0.41 -3.73 18.54
C LYS A 60 -0.51 -4.76 19.64
N GLY A 61 -1.67 -5.33 19.79
CA GLY A 61 -1.88 -6.37 20.79
C GLY A 61 -3.23 -7.06 20.68
N SER A 62 -3.43 -8.00 21.61
CA SER A 62 -4.70 -8.67 21.77
C SER A 62 -4.97 -8.96 23.24
N GLU A 63 -6.26 -9.03 23.60
CA GLU A 63 -6.75 -9.44 24.92
C GLU A 63 -7.66 -10.65 24.74
N ASP A 64 -7.44 -11.70 25.51
CA ASP A 64 -8.32 -12.88 25.54
C ASP A 64 -9.59 -12.55 26.36
N LEU A 65 -10.74 -12.60 25.72
CA LEU A 65 -12.05 -12.33 26.33
C LEU A 65 -12.74 -13.60 26.82
N GLY A 66 -12.08 -14.76 26.67
CA GLY A 66 -12.66 -16.06 26.99
C GLY A 66 -13.50 -16.66 25.86
N GLY A 67 -13.79 -17.96 25.95
CA GLY A 67 -14.61 -18.66 24.96
C GLY A 67 -14.01 -18.70 23.54
N GLY A 68 -12.70 -18.42 23.37
CA GLY A 68 -12.03 -18.33 22.06
C GLY A 68 -12.21 -16.97 21.36
N LEU A 69 -12.79 -15.99 22.05
CA LEU A 69 -12.94 -14.62 21.57
C LEU A 69 -11.77 -13.77 22.05
N LYS A 70 -11.25 -12.89 21.19
CA LYS A 70 -10.18 -11.94 21.49
C LYS A 70 -10.55 -10.54 21.01
N ALA A 71 -10.25 -9.53 21.80
CA ALA A 71 -10.12 -8.16 21.32
C ALA A 71 -8.74 -8.03 20.66
N VAL A 72 -8.67 -7.33 19.51
CA VAL A 72 -7.42 -7.05 18.78
C VAL A 72 -7.34 -5.56 18.49
N TYR A 73 -6.13 -5.01 18.49
CA TYR A 73 -5.93 -3.60 18.18
C TYR A 73 -4.57 -3.35 17.54
N GLN A 74 -4.49 -2.28 16.75
CA GLN A 74 -3.26 -1.74 16.21
C GLN A 74 -3.37 -0.21 16.09
N PHE A 75 -2.31 0.47 16.48
CA PHE A 75 -2.10 1.90 16.26
C PHE A 75 -0.73 2.06 15.60
N GLU A 76 -0.71 2.35 14.30
CA GLU A 76 0.51 2.56 13.53
C GLU A 76 0.52 3.97 12.97
N PHE A 77 1.67 4.65 13.09
CA PHE A 77 1.87 6.01 12.62
C PHE A 77 3.08 6.07 11.69
N LYS A 78 2.97 6.81 10.60
CA LYS A 78 4.12 7.22 9.80
C LYS A 78 4.96 8.19 10.63
N VAL A 79 6.27 8.10 10.50
CA VAL A 79 7.24 9.02 11.11
C VAL A 79 8.09 9.60 9.99
N ASN A 80 8.09 10.91 9.84
CA ASN A 80 8.98 11.60 8.94
C ASN A 80 10.29 11.89 9.69
N LEU A 81 11.38 11.25 9.27
CA LEU A 81 12.69 11.38 9.91
C LEU A 81 13.55 12.45 9.27
N ASP A 82 13.17 12.93 8.09
CA ASP A 82 13.87 13.89 7.25
C ASP A 82 13.42 15.35 7.51
N ASP A 83 12.12 15.58 7.69
CA ASP A 83 11.53 16.93 7.77
C ASP A 83 10.89 17.27 9.12
N GLY A 84 10.67 16.28 9.97
CA GLY A 84 10.11 16.50 11.32
C GLY A 84 8.62 16.87 11.35
N ASP A 85 7.87 16.66 10.27
CA ASP A 85 6.44 16.99 10.14
C ASP A 85 5.49 16.19 11.07
N GLY A 86 6.05 15.46 12.02
CA GLY A 86 5.31 14.75 13.04
C GLY A 86 4.86 13.38 12.64
N LEU A 87 3.64 12.98 13.05
CA LEU A 87 3.08 11.65 12.82
C LEU A 87 2.00 11.72 11.76
N GLY A 88 2.11 10.86 10.75
CA GLY A 88 1.05 10.63 9.77
C GLY A 88 0.28 9.35 10.09
N ASP A 89 -0.89 9.20 9.47
CA ASP A 89 -1.78 8.08 9.74
C ASP A 89 -1.43 6.86 8.88
N ARG A 90 -1.45 5.69 9.54
CA ARG A 90 -1.33 4.36 8.92
C ARG A 90 -2.48 3.47 9.41
N ASN A 91 -2.30 2.16 9.52
CA ASN A 91 -3.34 1.26 10.01
C ASN A 91 -3.62 1.51 11.50
N GLN A 92 -4.86 1.89 11.82
CA GLN A 92 -5.33 2.18 13.18
C GLN A 92 -6.71 1.58 13.34
N PHE A 93 -6.82 0.51 14.12
CA PHE A 93 -8.07 -0.21 14.27
C PHE A 93 -8.20 -0.90 15.62
N VAL A 94 -9.44 -1.22 15.97
CA VAL A 94 -9.82 -2.16 17.02
C VAL A 94 -10.76 -3.22 16.41
N GLY A 95 -10.77 -4.42 16.98
CA GLY A 95 -11.64 -5.47 16.45
C GLY A 95 -11.82 -6.65 17.38
N LEU A 96 -12.62 -7.60 16.90
CA LEU A 96 -12.88 -8.87 17.56
C LEU A 96 -12.47 -10.03 16.64
N ALA A 97 -11.73 -10.98 17.20
CA ALA A 97 -11.29 -12.18 16.51
C ALA A 97 -11.75 -13.43 17.24
N GLY A 98 -12.12 -14.46 16.48
CA GLY A 98 -12.58 -15.72 17.04
C GLY A 98 -12.67 -16.83 15.99
N GLY A 99 -13.37 -17.92 16.30
CA GLY A 99 -13.60 -19.02 15.35
C GLY A 99 -14.36 -18.61 14.08
N PHE A 100 -15.07 -17.49 14.13
CA PHE A 100 -15.78 -16.90 12.98
C PHE A 100 -14.87 -16.10 12.06
N GLY A 101 -13.64 -15.80 12.42
CA GLY A 101 -12.72 -14.87 11.74
C GLY A 101 -12.46 -13.62 12.54
N THR A 102 -12.24 -12.49 11.87
CA THR A 102 -11.93 -11.21 12.52
C THR A 102 -12.78 -10.09 11.92
N VAL A 103 -13.40 -9.27 12.78
CA VAL A 103 -14.06 -8.01 12.40
C VAL A 103 -13.19 -6.86 12.92
N LEU A 104 -12.92 -5.85 12.09
CA LEU A 104 -12.11 -4.67 12.40
C LEU A 104 -12.91 -3.41 12.14
N LEU A 105 -12.69 -2.39 12.96
CA LEU A 105 -13.24 -1.04 12.80
C LEU A 105 -12.11 -0.01 12.89
N GLY A 106 -12.04 0.91 11.95
CA GLY A 106 -11.06 2.01 11.96
C GLY A 106 -10.45 2.31 10.59
N ARG A 107 -9.16 2.60 10.54
CA ARG A 107 -8.38 2.86 9.33
C ARG A 107 -7.56 1.64 8.95
N HIS A 108 -7.71 1.16 7.71
CA HIS A 108 -7.03 -0.06 7.26
C HIS A 108 -6.71 -0.05 5.76
N ASP A 109 -5.72 -0.85 5.35
CA ASP A 109 -5.48 -1.17 3.94
C ASP A 109 -6.72 -1.88 3.38
N THR A 110 -7.13 -1.53 2.15
CA THR A 110 -8.26 -2.19 1.49
C THR A 110 -7.96 -3.66 1.20
N PRO A 111 -8.97 -4.54 1.13
CA PRO A 111 -8.80 -5.90 0.60
C PRO A 111 -8.10 -5.96 -0.76
N LEU A 112 -8.36 -5.01 -1.66
CA LEU A 112 -7.68 -4.89 -2.94
C LEU A 112 -6.19 -4.63 -2.77
N LYS A 113 -5.78 -3.69 -1.92
CA LYS A 113 -4.37 -3.49 -1.58
C LYS A 113 -3.74 -4.74 -0.98
N MET A 114 -4.44 -5.44 -0.08
CA MET A 114 -3.94 -6.69 0.49
C MET A 114 -3.72 -7.78 -0.58
N SER A 115 -4.44 -7.74 -1.70
CA SER A 115 -4.34 -8.69 -2.80
C SER A 115 -3.01 -8.65 -3.54
N GLN A 116 -2.21 -7.57 -3.43
CA GLN A 116 -0.86 -7.52 -3.98
C GLN A 116 0.09 -8.57 -3.37
N GLY A 117 -0.17 -9.00 -2.14
CA GLY A 117 0.64 -9.96 -1.43
C GLY A 117 2.09 -9.50 -1.22
N LYS A 118 3.01 -10.08 -1.95
CA LYS A 118 4.44 -9.73 -1.99
C LYS A 118 4.92 -9.54 -3.44
N PHE A 119 4.02 -9.11 -4.29
CA PHE A 119 4.33 -8.83 -5.69
C PHE A 119 5.30 -7.66 -5.79
N ASP A 120 4.98 -6.55 -5.15
CA ASP A 120 5.84 -5.37 -5.13
C ASP A 120 7.20 -5.65 -4.49
N GLN A 121 8.27 -5.45 -5.28
CA GLN A 121 9.65 -5.61 -4.86
C GLN A 121 10.28 -4.29 -4.40
N PHE A 122 9.67 -3.15 -4.75
CA PHE A 122 10.23 -1.81 -4.56
C PHE A 122 9.32 -0.89 -3.73
N GLY A 123 8.37 -1.47 -3.01
CA GLY A 123 7.37 -0.73 -2.26
C GLY A 123 7.92 0.46 -1.48
N ASP A 124 7.23 1.58 -1.62
CA ASP A 124 7.50 2.88 -1.03
C ASP A 124 8.76 3.63 -1.58
N VAL A 125 9.61 3.02 -2.44
CA VAL A 125 10.69 3.74 -3.16
C VAL A 125 10.29 4.03 -4.62
N ALA A 126 11.14 4.66 -5.40
CA ALA A 126 10.84 5.10 -6.77
C ALA A 126 10.21 4.02 -7.67
N GLY A 127 10.51 2.76 -7.44
CA GLY A 127 9.93 1.63 -8.21
C GLY A 127 8.62 1.05 -7.65
N ASP A 128 7.92 1.73 -6.75
CA ASP A 128 6.64 1.29 -6.17
C ASP A 128 5.58 1.03 -7.26
N ILE A 129 4.78 -0.01 -7.11
CA ILE A 129 3.73 -0.35 -8.09
C ILE A 129 2.66 0.73 -8.25
N LYS A 130 2.45 1.57 -7.26
CA LYS A 130 1.42 2.62 -7.27
C LYS A 130 1.62 3.68 -8.36
N SER A 131 2.83 3.80 -8.93
CA SER A 131 3.10 4.71 -10.04
C SER A 131 2.45 4.28 -11.36
N VAL A 132 2.13 2.97 -11.50
CA VAL A 132 1.51 2.40 -12.70
C VAL A 132 0.22 1.66 -12.37
N ILE A 133 0.16 0.94 -11.25
CA ILE A 133 -0.96 0.06 -10.90
C ILE A 133 -1.80 0.71 -9.80
N PRO A 134 -3.05 1.13 -10.09
CA PRO A 134 -3.94 1.79 -9.13
C PRO A 134 -4.41 0.84 -8.01
N GLY A 135 -4.90 1.40 -6.88
CA GLY A 135 -5.57 0.67 -5.81
C GLY A 135 -4.70 0.31 -4.61
N GLU A 136 -3.62 1.06 -4.38
CA GLU A 136 -2.78 0.93 -3.18
C GLU A 136 -3.34 1.75 -2.00
N ASP A 137 -4.63 1.57 -1.70
CA ASP A 137 -5.40 2.41 -0.80
C ASP A 137 -5.36 1.97 0.64
N ARG A 138 -5.28 2.96 1.52
CA ARG A 138 -5.56 2.85 2.95
C ARG A 138 -6.60 3.90 3.29
N VAL A 139 -7.75 3.43 3.73
CA VAL A 139 -8.94 4.26 3.88
C VAL A 139 -9.40 4.32 5.33
N ASP A 140 -10.03 5.43 5.68
CA ASP A 140 -10.68 5.66 6.98
C ASP A 140 -12.06 5.00 7.00
N ASN A 141 -12.71 4.97 8.17
CA ASN A 141 -14.11 4.62 8.36
C ASN A 141 -14.46 3.20 7.87
N VAL A 142 -13.49 2.27 8.02
CA VAL A 142 -13.59 0.91 7.53
C VAL A 142 -14.30 0.00 8.55
N ILE A 143 -15.27 -0.77 8.06
CA ILE A 143 -15.76 -1.98 8.68
C ILE A 143 -15.22 -3.15 7.86
N ALA A 144 -14.21 -3.87 8.37
CA ALA A 144 -13.61 -4.99 7.63
C ALA A 144 -13.88 -6.33 8.31
N TYR A 145 -13.97 -7.37 7.48
CA TYR A 145 -14.07 -8.76 7.92
C TYR A 145 -13.02 -9.61 7.21
N VAL A 146 -12.34 -10.45 7.99
CA VAL A 146 -11.38 -11.45 7.49
C VAL A 146 -11.87 -12.83 7.92
N SER A 147 -12.19 -13.71 6.97
CA SER A 147 -12.63 -15.08 7.28
C SER A 147 -11.48 -15.92 7.86
N PRO A 148 -11.82 -17.01 8.58
CA PRO A 148 -10.85 -18.07 8.84
C PRO A 148 -10.30 -18.62 7.51
N SER A 149 -9.08 -19.17 7.56
CA SER A 149 -8.53 -19.84 6.39
C SER A 149 -9.20 -21.18 6.14
N MET A 150 -9.70 -21.38 4.95
CA MET A 150 -10.38 -22.60 4.48
C MET A 150 -9.51 -23.28 3.41
N GLY A 151 -8.66 -24.22 3.82
CA GLY A 151 -7.75 -24.90 2.88
C GLY A 151 -6.73 -23.98 2.21
N GLY A 152 -6.37 -22.88 2.85
CA GLY A 152 -5.48 -21.85 2.30
C GLY A 152 -6.19 -20.62 1.71
N LEU A 153 -7.50 -20.70 1.45
CA LEU A 153 -8.32 -19.57 1.00
C LEU A 153 -8.85 -18.77 2.20
N SER A 154 -8.72 -17.46 2.16
CA SER A 154 -9.41 -16.52 3.05
C SER A 154 -10.15 -15.48 2.22
N ILE A 155 -11.36 -15.13 2.65
CA ILE A 155 -12.14 -14.02 2.08
C ILE A 155 -11.95 -12.81 2.98
N VAL A 156 -11.68 -11.66 2.38
CA VAL A 156 -11.57 -10.37 3.07
C VAL A 156 -12.56 -9.43 2.43
N GLY A 157 -13.38 -8.76 3.24
CA GLY A 157 -14.33 -7.75 2.79
C GLY A 157 -14.21 -6.49 3.63
N ALA A 158 -14.41 -5.34 3.02
CA ALA A 158 -14.45 -4.05 3.69
C ALA A 158 -15.58 -3.19 3.13
N LEU A 159 -16.30 -2.55 4.03
CA LEU A 159 -17.24 -1.47 3.76
C LEU A 159 -16.59 -0.18 4.25
N VAL A 160 -16.63 0.85 3.44
CA VAL A 160 -16.08 2.16 3.76
C VAL A 160 -17.21 3.15 3.76
N SER A 161 -17.45 3.79 4.92
CA SER A 161 -18.48 4.82 5.05
C SER A 161 -17.93 6.16 4.58
N GLY A 162 -18.67 6.85 3.70
CA GLY A 162 -18.47 8.27 3.43
C GLY A 162 -18.99 9.10 4.61
N GLU A 163 -18.32 10.19 4.92
CA GLU A 163 -18.73 11.10 6.01
C GLU A 163 -19.07 12.49 5.48
N LEU A 164 -19.36 12.62 4.20
CA LEU A 164 -19.76 13.86 3.54
C LEU A 164 -21.30 13.99 3.55
N GLY A 165 -21.88 14.27 4.70
CA GLY A 165 -23.33 14.47 4.79
C GLY A 165 -23.89 15.55 3.87
N ASP A 166 -25.20 15.71 3.81
CA ASP A 166 -26.03 16.55 2.89
C ASP A 166 -25.57 17.99 2.59
N GLY A 167 -24.53 18.49 3.25
CA GLY A 167 -24.14 19.91 3.17
C GLY A 167 -23.12 20.26 2.09
N ALA A 168 -22.44 19.31 1.47
CA ALA A 168 -21.35 19.57 0.53
C ALA A 168 -21.68 19.25 -0.94
N GLY A 169 -22.98 19.04 -1.24
CA GLY A 169 -23.46 18.83 -2.61
C GLY A 169 -23.19 17.44 -3.17
N GLY A 170 -22.85 16.45 -2.35
CA GLY A 170 -22.67 15.06 -2.72
C GLY A 170 -23.03 14.15 -1.56
N VAL A 171 -23.78 13.12 -1.81
CA VAL A 171 -24.34 12.26 -0.78
C VAL A 171 -23.47 11.02 -0.65
N LEU A 172 -22.31 11.16 0.02
CA LEU A 172 -21.58 10.02 0.58
C LEU A 172 -21.96 9.95 2.06
N ASP A 173 -23.15 9.42 2.36
CA ASP A 173 -23.72 9.33 3.71
C ASP A 173 -24.08 7.90 4.10
N GLY A 174 -23.80 6.95 3.21
CA GLY A 174 -24.05 5.52 3.40
C GLY A 174 -23.03 4.84 4.28
N PRO A 175 -23.39 3.67 4.84
CA PRO A 175 -22.44 2.83 5.59
C PRO A 175 -21.47 2.07 4.67
N ALA A 176 -21.62 2.16 3.35
CA ALA A 176 -20.91 1.35 2.35
C ALA A 176 -20.81 2.08 0.99
N ASP A 177 -20.36 3.33 1.00
CA ASP A 177 -20.17 4.13 -0.23
C ASP A 177 -19.03 3.56 -1.08
N HIS A 178 -18.04 2.89 -0.46
CA HIS A 178 -17.06 2.09 -1.16
C HIS A 178 -17.07 0.66 -0.62
N ILE A 179 -16.93 -0.31 -1.50
CA ILE A 179 -16.86 -1.72 -1.16
C ILE A 179 -15.55 -2.28 -1.70
N SER A 180 -14.83 -3.02 -0.86
CA SER A 180 -13.66 -3.77 -1.29
C SER A 180 -13.79 -5.23 -0.85
N ILE A 181 -13.53 -6.16 -1.77
CA ILE A 181 -13.55 -7.60 -1.49
C ILE A 181 -12.35 -8.29 -2.12
N ALA A 182 -11.77 -9.29 -1.44
CA ALA A 182 -10.69 -10.11 -1.98
C ALA A 182 -10.80 -11.56 -1.54
N GLY A 183 -10.51 -12.47 -2.46
CA GLY A 183 -10.16 -13.85 -2.18
C GLY A 183 -8.64 -13.99 -2.16
N LEU A 184 -8.07 -14.40 -1.03
CA LEU A 184 -6.64 -14.58 -0.84
C LEU A 184 -6.33 -16.05 -0.64
N TYR A 185 -5.65 -16.68 -1.58
CA TYR A 185 -5.22 -18.08 -1.47
C TYR A 185 -3.73 -18.17 -1.21
N LYS A 186 -3.36 -18.87 -0.14
CA LYS A 186 -1.97 -19.13 0.23
C LYS A 186 -1.78 -20.58 0.62
N ASN A 187 -1.07 -21.34 -0.19
CA ASN A 187 -0.77 -22.73 0.10
C ASN A 187 0.63 -23.10 -0.43
N GLY A 188 1.51 -23.55 0.47
CA GLY A 188 2.89 -23.86 0.14
C GLY A 188 3.61 -22.66 -0.51
N PRO A 189 4.18 -22.85 -1.73
CA PRO A 189 4.89 -21.80 -2.44
C PRO A 189 3.98 -20.82 -3.17
N ILE A 190 2.68 -21.09 -3.27
CA ILE A 190 1.74 -20.34 -4.10
C ILE A 190 1.00 -19.31 -3.23
N PHE A 191 0.96 -18.07 -3.73
CA PHE A 191 -0.01 -17.06 -3.36
C PHE A 191 -0.78 -16.67 -4.62
N ALA A 192 -2.10 -16.67 -4.54
CA ALA A 192 -2.98 -16.18 -5.60
C ALA A 192 -4.08 -15.33 -4.97
N SER A 193 -4.53 -14.30 -5.67
CA SER A 193 -5.61 -13.45 -5.22
C SER A 193 -6.43 -12.94 -6.38
N LEU A 194 -7.71 -12.67 -6.09
CA LEU A 194 -8.60 -11.89 -6.93
C LEU A 194 -9.30 -10.90 -6.02
N ALA A 195 -9.32 -9.63 -6.40
CA ALA A 195 -9.91 -8.56 -5.60
C ALA A 195 -10.69 -7.59 -6.48
N TYR A 196 -11.70 -6.96 -5.89
CA TYR A 196 -12.58 -6.03 -6.55
C TYR A 196 -12.94 -4.89 -5.59
N ASN A 197 -12.84 -3.65 -6.09
CA ASN A 197 -13.31 -2.44 -5.42
C ASN A 197 -14.42 -1.80 -6.23
N THR A 198 -15.36 -1.17 -5.55
CA THR A 198 -16.24 -0.15 -6.12
C THR A 198 -16.01 1.16 -5.40
N TYR A 199 -16.16 2.26 -6.13
CA TYR A 199 -16.03 3.62 -5.62
C TYR A 199 -17.30 4.38 -5.97
N ASP A 200 -17.98 4.94 -4.99
CA ASP A 200 -19.05 5.92 -5.23
C ASP A 200 -18.40 7.30 -5.23
N LEU A 201 -18.45 8.01 -6.35
CA LEU A 201 -17.93 9.37 -6.48
C LEU A 201 -18.94 10.45 -6.12
N GLY A 202 -20.18 10.07 -5.78
CA GLY A 202 -21.25 10.99 -5.45
C GLY A 202 -21.52 11.99 -6.57
N ILE A 203 -21.67 13.28 -6.21
CA ILE A 203 -22.03 14.35 -7.19
C ILE A 203 -20.86 14.71 -8.11
N VAL A 204 -19.62 14.30 -7.81
CA VAL A 204 -18.48 14.76 -8.61
C VAL A 204 -18.57 14.28 -10.05
N ALA A 205 -19.18 13.11 -10.29
CA ALA A 205 -19.23 12.54 -11.62
C ALA A 205 -20.50 11.74 -11.96
N ASP A 206 -21.42 11.45 -11.04
CA ASP A 206 -22.54 10.51 -11.24
C ASP A 206 -22.06 9.20 -11.88
N ALA A 207 -20.93 8.67 -11.35
CA ALA A 207 -20.20 7.53 -11.85
C ALA A 207 -19.77 6.63 -10.69
N ASP A 208 -19.76 5.32 -10.93
CA ASP A 208 -19.42 4.28 -9.98
C ASP A 208 -18.18 3.48 -10.46
N PRO A 209 -16.99 4.08 -10.47
CA PRO A 209 -15.79 3.40 -10.92
C PRO A 209 -15.55 2.09 -10.17
N SER A 210 -14.94 1.14 -10.86
CA SER A 210 -14.58 -0.13 -10.28
C SER A 210 -13.17 -0.56 -10.65
N LEU A 211 -12.55 -1.37 -9.78
CA LEU A 211 -11.18 -1.83 -9.96
C LEU A 211 -11.09 -3.33 -9.67
N LEU A 212 -10.71 -4.10 -10.67
CA LEU A 212 -10.43 -5.53 -10.58
C LEU A 212 -8.93 -5.75 -10.54
N ARG A 213 -8.43 -6.61 -9.64
CA ARG A 213 -7.02 -7.02 -9.58
C ARG A 213 -6.89 -8.51 -9.40
N GLY A 214 -5.99 -9.11 -10.19
CA GLY A 214 -5.54 -10.49 -10.05
C GLY A 214 -4.04 -10.56 -9.78
N THR A 215 -3.60 -11.36 -8.80
CA THR A 215 -2.17 -11.55 -8.49
C THR A 215 -1.86 -13.03 -8.35
N LEU A 216 -0.74 -13.46 -8.93
CA LEU A 216 -0.20 -14.80 -8.75
C LEU A 216 1.29 -14.71 -8.44
N ILE A 217 1.71 -15.32 -7.34
CA ILE A 217 3.12 -15.35 -6.92
C ILE A 217 3.52 -16.80 -6.63
N TYR A 218 4.65 -17.21 -7.17
CA TYR A 218 5.31 -18.45 -6.80
C TYR A 218 6.62 -18.16 -6.07
N LYS A 219 6.77 -18.72 -4.89
CA LYS A 219 7.96 -18.57 -4.06
C LYS A 219 8.73 -19.88 -4.00
N GLY A 220 9.73 -20.03 -4.86
CA GLY A 220 10.71 -21.10 -4.79
C GLY A 220 11.68 -20.94 -3.61
N GLY A 221 12.57 -21.91 -3.40
CA GLY A 221 13.53 -21.88 -2.28
C GLY A 221 14.44 -20.65 -2.29
N MET A 222 15.03 -20.37 -3.45
CA MET A 222 15.98 -19.26 -3.65
C MET A 222 15.41 -18.08 -4.41
N TRP A 223 14.26 -18.23 -5.08
CA TRP A 223 13.69 -17.21 -5.95
C TRP A 223 12.18 -17.02 -5.70
N GLN A 224 11.66 -15.90 -6.12
CA GLN A 224 10.25 -15.60 -6.20
C GLN A 224 9.98 -14.96 -7.55
N ALA A 225 8.86 -15.31 -8.17
CA ALA A 225 8.33 -14.62 -9.34
C ALA A 225 6.83 -14.40 -9.15
N GLY A 226 6.31 -13.32 -9.69
CA GLY A 226 4.91 -12.96 -9.63
C GLY A 226 4.46 -12.21 -10.86
N VAL A 227 3.16 -12.33 -11.14
CA VAL A 227 2.44 -11.54 -12.14
C VAL A 227 1.23 -10.90 -11.47
N MET A 228 0.88 -9.72 -11.95
CA MET A 228 -0.28 -8.95 -11.50
C MET A 228 -0.97 -8.36 -12.72
N PHE A 229 -2.28 -8.32 -12.68
CA PHE A 229 -3.13 -7.61 -13.63
C PHE A 229 -4.12 -6.77 -12.85
N SER A 230 -4.42 -5.57 -13.34
CA SER A 230 -5.39 -4.64 -12.78
C SER A 230 -6.17 -4.01 -13.91
N SER A 231 -7.49 -3.90 -13.76
CA SER A 231 -8.39 -3.26 -14.74
C SER A 231 -9.25 -2.26 -14.00
N LEU A 232 -9.11 -1.00 -14.32
CA LEU A 232 -9.86 0.12 -13.78
C LEU A 232 -10.91 0.52 -14.80
N ASP A 233 -12.17 0.39 -14.43
CA ASP A 233 -13.34 0.88 -15.15
C ASP A 233 -13.74 2.21 -14.50
N LEU A 234 -13.71 3.29 -15.26
CA LEU A 234 -14.02 4.64 -14.80
C LEU A 234 -15.48 5.02 -14.97
N ASP A 235 -16.29 4.14 -15.60
CA ASP A 235 -17.68 4.43 -15.95
C ASP A 235 -17.79 5.78 -16.71
N ASP A 236 -18.77 6.60 -16.43
CA ASP A 236 -18.93 7.93 -17.04
C ASP A 236 -17.89 8.98 -16.57
N ALA A 237 -16.96 8.61 -15.66
CA ALA A 237 -15.94 9.52 -15.11
C ALA A 237 -14.70 9.68 -16.01
N GLY A 238 -14.46 8.78 -16.95
CA GLY A 238 -13.26 8.81 -17.78
C GLY A 238 -13.10 7.60 -18.70
N GLU A 239 -11.88 7.37 -19.16
CA GLU A 239 -11.50 6.18 -19.95
C GLU A 239 -10.98 5.06 -19.05
N ASP A 240 -11.28 3.82 -19.40
CA ASP A 240 -10.80 2.65 -18.69
C ASP A 240 -9.27 2.52 -18.80
N ALA A 241 -8.66 1.94 -17.78
CA ALA A 241 -7.21 1.75 -17.75
C ALA A 241 -6.84 0.35 -17.27
N ASP A 242 -6.08 -0.34 -18.08
CA ASP A 242 -5.53 -1.65 -17.74
C ASP A 242 -4.05 -1.53 -17.36
N ALA A 243 -3.62 -2.31 -16.41
CA ALA A 243 -2.22 -2.39 -16.04
C ALA A 243 -1.80 -3.83 -15.75
N PHE A 244 -0.55 -4.15 -16.08
CA PHE A 244 0.02 -5.41 -15.71
C PHE A 244 1.45 -5.27 -15.19
N GLY A 245 1.89 -6.28 -14.44
CA GLY A 245 3.23 -6.30 -13.92
C GLY A 245 3.82 -7.69 -13.83
N VAL A 246 5.15 -7.74 -13.91
CA VAL A 246 5.96 -8.93 -13.62
C VAL A 246 7.02 -8.54 -12.62
N SER A 247 7.17 -9.31 -11.55
CA SER A 247 8.17 -9.03 -10.53
C SER A 247 8.88 -10.29 -10.05
N GLY A 248 10.05 -10.11 -9.49
CA GLY A 248 10.75 -11.23 -8.92
C GLY A 248 12.00 -10.87 -8.15
N ASN A 249 12.51 -11.85 -7.43
CA ASN A 249 13.79 -11.74 -6.76
C ASN A 249 14.51 -13.08 -6.70
N VAL A 250 15.82 -13.02 -6.57
CA VAL A 250 16.68 -14.18 -6.36
C VAL A 250 17.67 -13.90 -5.24
N LYS A 251 17.82 -14.85 -4.32
CA LYS A 251 18.84 -14.81 -3.27
C LYS A 251 20.21 -15.09 -3.86
N VAL A 252 21.19 -14.27 -3.52
CA VAL A 252 22.58 -14.39 -3.97
C VAL A 252 23.50 -14.37 -2.75
N GLY A 253 24.39 -15.33 -2.68
CA GLY A 253 25.20 -15.53 -1.46
C GLY A 253 24.33 -15.79 -0.22
N GLY A 254 24.89 -15.56 0.97
CA GLY A 254 24.18 -15.78 2.24
C GLY A 254 23.22 -14.68 2.65
N SER A 255 23.46 -13.43 2.22
CA SER A 255 22.76 -12.23 2.71
C SER A 255 22.22 -11.33 1.61
N GLY A 256 22.55 -11.58 0.34
CA GLY A 256 22.15 -10.77 -0.79
C GLY A 256 20.84 -11.20 -1.44
N LYS A 257 20.16 -10.24 -2.10
CA LYS A 257 18.99 -10.47 -2.93
C LYS A 257 18.97 -9.49 -4.09
N ILE A 258 18.91 -9.98 -5.31
CA ILE A 258 18.64 -9.18 -6.50
C ILE A 258 17.14 -9.15 -6.71
N LYS A 259 16.59 -7.98 -7.06
CA LYS A 259 15.16 -7.74 -7.30
C LYS A 259 14.98 -7.09 -8.66
N ALA A 260 13.93 -7.47 -9.36
CA ALA A 260 13.53 -6.84 -10.60
C ALA A 260 12.00 -6.73 -10.67
N GLN A 261 11.51 -5.69 -11.33
CA GLN A 261 10.10 -5.44 -11.56
C GLN A 261 9.92 -4.71 -12.87
N TYR A 262 8.91 -5.10 -13.62
CA TYR A 262 8.42 -4.43 -14.81
C TYR A 262 6.92 -4.21 -14.66
N LEU A 263 6.48 -3.01 -14.91
CA LEU A 263 5.08 -2.59 -14.92
C LEU A 263 4.79 -1.93 -16.25
N ALA A 264 3.60 -2.12 -16.77
CA ALA A 264 3.08 -1.39 -17.91
C ALA A 264 1.56 -1.24 -17.76
N GLY A 265 1.01 -0.17 -18.30
CA GLY A 265 -0.41 0.07 -18.27
C GLY A 265 -0.78 1.42 -18.85
N ASP A 266 -2.06 1.66 -18.91
CA ASP A 266 -2.63 2.93 -19.35
C ASP A 266 -2.60 3.92 -18.18
N ALA A 267 -2.17 5.16 -18.41
CA ALA A 267 -2.40 6.23 -17.44
C ALA A 267 -3.89 6.57 -17.43
N PRO A 268 -4.61 6.44 -16.30
CA PRO A 268 -6.03 6.69 -16.27
C PRO A 268 -6.33 8.17 -16.52
N ILE A 269 -7.23 8.44 -17.46
CA ILE A 269 -7.74 9.78 -17.78
C ILE A 269 -9.09 9.94 -17.11
N GLY A 270 -9.28 10.97 -16.30
CA GLY A 270 -10.56 11.19 -15.63
C GLY A 270 -10.68 12.55 -14.96
N LYS A 271 -11.87 12.85 -14.44
CA LYS A 271 -12.23 14.17 -13.89
C LYS A 271 -12.00 14.29 -12.37
N ALA A 272 -11.68 13.19 -11.69
CA ALA A 272 -11.48 13.19 -10.23
C ALA A 272 -10.52 12.07 -9.78
N PRO A 273 -9.72 12.29 -8.72
CA PRO A 273 -8.87 11.24 -8.16
C PRO A 273 -9.74 10.16 -7.50
N ILE A 274 -9.73 8.96 -8.06
CA ILE A 274 -10.49 7.80 -7.55
C ILE A 274 -9.81 7.20 -6.33
N SER A 275 -8.51 7.39 -6.23
CA SER A 275 -7.69 6.82 -5.16
C SER A 275 -6.50 7.71 -4.87
N PRO A 276 -6.07 7.85 -3.59
CA PRO A 276 -4.85 8.58 -3.28
C PRO A 276 -3.65 7.94 -4.00
N GLY A 277 -3.05 8.67 -4.93
CA GLY A 277 -1.85 8.26 -5.68
C GLY A 277 -2.10 7.87 -7.13
N VAL A 278 -3.34 7.73 -7.59
CA VAL A 278 -3.65 7.67 -9.02
C VAL A 278 -3.56 9.08 -9.56
N LYS A 279 -2.56 9.37 -10.37
CA LYS A 279 -2.51 10.58 -11.17
C LYS A 279 -3.55 10.41 -12.28
N ILE A 280 -4.66 11.10 -12.17
CA ILE A 280 -5.60 11.26 -13.27
C ILE A 280 -5.11 12.46 -14.06
N THR A 281 -4.81 12.23 -15.34
CA THR A 281 -4.47 13.32 -16.23
C THR A 281 -5.76 13.94 -16.77
N ASP A 282 -5.79 15.25 -16.93
CA ASP A 282 -6.84 15.99 -17.65
C ASP A 282 -6.64 15.96 -19.18
N GLY A 283 -5.77 15.06 -19.64
CA GLY A 283 -5.38 14.88 -21.03
C GLY A 283 -6.49 14.30 -21.90
N THR A 284 -6.32 14.41 -23.19
CA THR A 284 -7.32 14.04 -24.20
C THR A 284 -7.12 12.63 -24.78
N GLU A 285 -6.07 11.93 -24.42
CA GLU A 285 -5.79 10.54 -24.83
C GLU A 285 -4.98 9.82 -23.75
N GLY A 286 -5.23 8.51 -23.55
CA GLY A 286 -4.53 7.69 -22.60
C GLY A 286 -3.06 7.54 -23.00
N ASN A 287 -2.17 7.86 -22.08
CA ASN A 287 -0.75 7.60 -22.23
C ASN A 287 -0.43 6.18 -21.77
N ASP A 288 0.22 5.40 -22.61
CA ASP A 288 0.84 4.17 -22.17
C ASP A 288 2.05 4.48 -21.28
N VAL A 289 2.10 3.85 -20.13
CA VAL A 289 3.20 4.04 -19.18
C VAL A 289 3.95 2.75 -18.95
N THR A 290 5.27 2.84 -18.84
CA THR A 290 6.12 1.71 -18.46
C THR A 290 7.04 2.06 -17.31
N GLN A 291 7.35 1.04 -16.49
CA GLN A 291 8.32 1.21 -15.40
C GLN A 291 9.19 -0.04 -15.27
N TRP A 292 10.51 0.19 -15.31
CA TRP A 292 11.52 -0.84 -15.04
C TRP A 292 12.22 -0.54 -13.73
N SER A 293 12.38 -1.54 -12.90
CA SER A 293 13.13 -1.39 -11.65
C SER A 293 14.08 -2.56 -11.45
N LEU A 294 15.31 -2.26 -11.08
CA LEU A 294 16.34 -3.24 -10.72
C LEU A 294 16.98 -2.84 -9.39
N GLY A 295 17.18 -3.78 -8.48
CA GLY A 295 17.76 -3.47 -7.18
C GLY A 295 18.50 -4.65 -6.55
N TYR A 296 19.30 -4.28 -5.55
CA TYR A 296 20.01 -5.21 -4.67
C TYR A 296 19.75 -4.88 -3.22
N GLU A 297 19.46 -5.89 -2.42
CA GLU A 297 19.26 -5.79 -0.97
C GLU A 297 20.32 -6.67 -0.28
N HIS A 298 20.99 -6.13 0.74
CA HIS A 298 21.93 -6.85 1.57
C HIS A 298 21.48 -6.86 3.03
N ALA A 299 21.22 -8.05 3.58
CA ALA A 299 20.85 -8.21 4.99
C ALA A 299 22.11 -8.15 5.87
N MET A 300 22.28 -7.05 6.61
CA MET A 300 23.32 -6.88 7.61
C MET A 300 23.01 -7.69 8.89
N SER A 301 21.72 -7.83 9.19
CA SER A 301 21.19 -8.62 10.29
C SER A 301 19.74 -9.03 9.99
N LYS A 302 19.08 -9.70 10.97
CA LYS A 302 17.64 -10.00 10.87
C LYS A 302 16.77 -8.74 10.82
N LYS A 303 17.27 -7.61 11.35
CA LYS A 303 16.52 -6.36 11.49
C LYS A 303 17.06 -5.22 10.63
N THR A 304 18.28 -5.31 10.13
CA THR A 304 18.97 -4.23 9.39
C THR A 304 19.33 -4.67 7.99
N LYS A 305 19.02 -3.84 7.01
CA LYS A 305 19.30 -4.08 5.60
C LYS A 305 19.81 -2.80 4.92
N LEU A 306 20.73 -2.98 3.98
CA LEU A 306 21.08 -1.98 2.99
C LEU A 306 20.42 -2.36 1.67
N HIS A 307 20.02 -1.38 0.89
CA HIS A 307 19.53 -1.59 -0.46
C HIS A 307 19.97 -0.48 -1.39
N VAL A 308 20.08 -0.83 -2.66
CA VAL A 308 20.29 0.12 -3.76
C VAL A 308 19.37 -0.29 -4.89
N GLY A 309 18.97 0.66 -5.72
CA GLY A 309 18.13 0.39 -6.87
C GLY A 309 18.18 1.49 -7.90
N TYR A 310 17.67 1.16 -9.06
CA TYR A 310 17.46 2.05 -10.19
C TYR A 310 16.07 1.80 -10.74
N THR A 311 15.37 2.86 -11.08
CA THR A 311 14.06 2.84 -11.73
C THR A 311 14.08 3.76 -12.93
N LEU A 312 13.47 3.32 -14.01
CA LEU A 312 13.13 4.09 -15.20
C LEU A 312 11.62 4.03 -15.36
N TYR A 313 10.97 5.17 -15.45
CA TYR A 313 9.56 5.36 -15.76
C TYR A 313 9.45 6.20 -17.04
N GLU A 314 8.60 5.79 -17.96
CA GLU A 314 8.42 6.41 -19.27
C GLU A 314 6.92 6.52 -19.58
N GLU A 315 6.53 7.63 -20.21
CA GLU A 315 5.21 7.85 -20.79
C GLU A 315 5.35 8.04 -22.30
N ASP A 316 4.65 7.23 -23.09
CA ASP A 316 4.90 7.16 -24.54
C ASP A 316 4.46 8.41 -25.30
N GLU A 317 3.39 9.13 -24.85
CA GLU A 317 2.83 10.24 -25.61
C GLU A 317 3.26 11.63 -25.13
N SER A 318 3.80 11.74 -23.93
CA SER A 318 4.22 13.01 -23.34
C SER A 318 5.71 13.33 -23.47
N ASP A 319 6.52 12.43 -24.06
CA ASP A 319 7.98 12.45 -24.02
C ASP A 319 8.53 12.55 -22.56
N TYR A 320 7.74 12.13 -21.55
CA TYR A 320 8.14 12.20 -20.15
C TYR A 320 8.93 10.95 -19.74
N GLU A 321 10.12 11.19 -19.21
CA GLU A 321 10.99 10.17 -18.63
C GLU A 321 11.40 10.57 -17.21
N GLU A 322 11.25 9.65 -16.25
CA GLU A 322 11.80 9.80 -14.90
C GLU A 322 12.75 8.65 -14.61
N THR A 323 13.98 8.98 -14.24
CA THR A 323 14.95 8.02 -13.71
C THR A 323 15.24 8.30 -12.26
N ALA A 324 15.34 7.25 -11.47
CA ALA A 324 15.71 7.35 -10.07
C ALA A 324 16.80 6.33 -9.71
N PHE A 325 17.92 6.82 -9.20
CA PHE A 325 18.93 6.00 -8.56
C PHE A 325 18.88 6.24 -7.05
N PHE A 326 18.75 5.16 -6.26
CA PHE A 326 18.62 5.28 -4.82
C PHE A 326 19.45 4.27 -4.04
N GLY A 327 19.84 4.66 -2.83
CA GLY A 327 20.48 3.79 -1.84
C GLY A 327 19.96 4.09 -0.44
N GLY A 328 19.70 3.05 0.36
CA GLY A 328 19.06 3.25 1.65
C GLY A 328 19.40 2.22 2.71
N LEU A 329 19.00 2.58 3.93
CA LEU A 329 19.11 1.78 5.14
C LEU A 329 17.72 1.54 5.72
N ILE A 330 17.40 0.28 5.96
CA ILE A 330 16.19 -0.14 6.68
C ILE A 330 16.60 -0.76 8.00
N HIS A 331 16.04 -0.24 9.12
CA HIS A 331 16.17 -0.88 10.44
C HIS A 331 14.79 -1.11 11.06
N LYS A 332 14.52 -2.33 11.51
CA LYS A 332 13.29 -2.71 12.23
C LYS A 332 13.60 -2.96 13.70
N PHE A 333 12.71 -2.62 14.59
CA PHE A 333 12.88 -2.85 16.03
C PHE A 333 11.60 -3.40 16.67
#